data_36def79e33f3b35707d5860c3043c1a8
#
_entry.id   36def79e33f3b35707d5860c3043c1a8
#
_cell.length_a   1.000
_cell.length_b   1.000
_cell.length_c   1.000
_cell.angle_alpha   90.00
_cell.angle_beta   90.00
_cell.angle_gamma   90.00
#
_symmetry.space_group_name_H-M   'P 1'
#
loop_
_entity.id
_entity.type
_entity.pdbx_description
1 polymer ?
#
loop_
_entity_poly.entity_id
_entity_poly.type
_entity_poly.pdbx_seq_one_letter_code
_entity_poly.pdbx_strand_id
1 'polypeptide(L)'
;MTADSPERPVVPPPGISLTQDLVALTIREKPDLGPEPGWTHLTEAELDALAEEYRAESHGEPLWIFAYGSLIWKPDFDAVAHRRGTAYGWHRSFCLKMTRWRGSPEQPGLMMALERGGRCDGVIYRLREEDRHAQIRRVLHREIRFRENVSMARWVPVHTAEGKVKALTFWAGPRGERIASKLPLDEVAHILARACGHVGSCAEYLFNTVRHLEEFGIRDRNLWRLQELVAEEIRAIHCEAA
;
A
#
# COMPACT_ATOMS: atom_id res chain seq x y z
N MET A 1 16.02 -5.58 -32.57
CA MET A 1 16.98 -5.39 -31.46
C MET A 1 16.85 -3.96 -31.00
N THR A 2 15.94 -3.71 -30.06
CA THR A 2 15.75 -2.39 -29.41
C THR A 2 16.71 -2.35 -28.23
N ALA A 3 17.69 -1.44 -28.27
CA ALA A 3 18.63 -1.22 -27.21
C ALA A 3 17.89 -0.68 -25.98
N ASP A 4 17.98 -1.42 -24.90
CA ASP A 4 17.56 -1.03 -23.56
C ASP A 4 18.44 0.15 -23.13
N SER A 5 17.84 1.33 -23.04
CA SER A 5 18.54 2.52 -22.54
C SER A 5 18.71 2.37 -21.04
N PRO A 6 19.91 2.57 -20.47
CA PRO A 6 20.12 2.47 -19.04
C PRO A 6 19.23 3.52 -18.33
N GLU A 7 18.41 3.05 -17.38
CA GLU A 7 17.63 3.92 -16.52
C GLU A 7 18.57 4.91 -15.80
N ARG A 8 18.30 6.19 -15.98
CA ARG A 8 19.04 7.24 -15.27
C ARG A 8 18.83 7.08 -13.76
N PRO A 9 19.89 7.16 -12.95
CA PRO A 9 19.76 7.16 -11.51
C PRO A 9 18.80 8.28 -11.09
N VAL A 10 17.70 7.91 -10.44
CA VAL A 10 16.71 8.85 -9.94
C VAL A 10 17.29 9.55 -8.72
N VAL A 11 17.71 10.80 -8.89
CA VAL A 11 18.13 11.64 -7.76
C VAL A 11 16.91 11.87 -6.87
N PRO A 12 16.92 11.47 -5.58
CA PRO A 12 15.79 11.68 -4.71
C PRO A 12 15.51 13.18 -4.55
N PRO A 13 14.24 13.58 -4.51
CA PRO A 13 13.88 14.98 -4.26
C PRO A 13 14.41 15.44 -2.89
N PRO A 14 14.67 16.74 -2.70
CA PRO A 14 15.19 17.28 -1.44
C PRO A 14 14.33 16.84 -0.25
N GLY A 15 14.93 16.21 0.76
CA GLY A 15 14.25 15.70 1.96
C GLY A 15 13.87 14.23 1.93
N ILE A 16 14.23 13.46 0.88
CA ILE A 16 14.13 12.00 0.88
C ILE A 16 15.52 11.41 1.11
N SER A 17 15.70 10.76 2.26
CA SER A 17 16.96 10.11 2.67
C SER A 17 17.06 8.65 2.26
N LEU A 18 15.91 7.98 2.09
CA LEU A 18 15.83 6.61 1.63
C LEU A 18 15.99 6.58 0.10
N THR A 19 17.17 6.14 -0.36
CA THR A 19 17.51 6.09 -1.79
C THR A 19 17.33 4.70 -2.37
N GLN A 20 17.33 4.59 -3.70
CA GLN A 20 17.27 3.31 -4.39
C GLN A 20 18.47 2.40 -4.04
N ASP A 21 19.66 2.96 -3.89
CA ASP A 21 20.86 2.21 -3.49
C ASP A 21 20.73 1.61 -2.09
N LEU A 22 20.19 2.37 -1.13
CA LEU A 22 19.92 1.85 0.21
C LEU A 22 18.85 0.76 0.18
N VAL A 23 17.79 0.93 -0.62
CA VAL A 23 16.75 -0.07 -0.78
C VAL A 23 17.32 -1.36 -1.37
N ALA A 24 18.21 -1.27 -2.37
CA ALA A 24 18.86 -2.44 -2.97
C ALA A 24 19.58 -3.32 -1.94
N LEU A 25 20.16 -2.72 -0.89
CA LEU A 25 20.80 -3.46 0.20
C LEU A 25 19.83 -4.30 1.04
N THR A 26 18.53 -4.02 0.98
CA THR A 26 17.51 -4.75 1.75
C THR A 26 16.85 -5.88 0.99
N ILE A 27 17.09 -5.98 -0.32
CA ILE A 27 16.48 -7.00 -1.19
C ILE A 27 17.24 -8.31 -1.05
N ARG A 28 16.51 -9.39 -0.81
CA ARG A 28 17.04 -10.75 -0.69
C ARG A 28 16.10 -11.70 -1.42
N GLU A 29 16.66 -12.69 -2.08
CA GLU A 29 15.86 -13.77 -2.65
C GLU A 29 15.24 -14.60 -1.54
N LYS A 30 13.93 -14.73 -1.56
CA LYS A 30 13.12 -15.49 -0.59
C LYS A 30 12.11 -16.33 -1.35
N PRO A 31 11.92 -17.61 -0.97
CA PRO A 31 10.90 -18.46 -1.56
C PRO A 31 9.49 -18.00 -1.12
N ASP A 32 8.50 -18.22 -1.99
CA ASP A 32 7.10 -18.13 -1.56
C ASP A 32 6.71 -19.43 -0.84
N LEU A 33 6.50 -19.37 0.45
CA LEU A 33 6.11 -20.50 1.30
C LEU A 33 4.62 -20.85 1.19
N GLY A 34 3.87 -20.17 0.33
CA GLY A 34 2.43 -20.37 0.21
C GLY A 34 1.62 -19.65 1.30
N PRO A 35 0.29 -19.83 1.32
CA PRO A 35 -0.59 -19.19 2.29
C PRO A 35 -0.35 -19.72 3.70
N GLU A 36 -0.47 -18.84 4.68
CA GLU A 36 -0.43 -19.21 6.09
C GLU A 36 -1.63 -20.12 6.45
N PRO A 37 -1.47 -21.07 7.42
CA PRO A 37 -2.58 -21.87 7.90
C PRO A 37 -3.74 -21.01 8.43
N GLY A 38 -4.97 -21.45 8.19
CA GLY A 38 -6.17 -20.76 8.67
C GLY A 38 -6.69 -19.65 7.74
N TRP A 39 -6.05 -19.45 6.58
CA TRP A 39 -6.52 -18.49 5.57
C TRP A 39 -7.23 -19.21 4.43
N THR A 40 -8.44 -18.75 4.12
CA THR A 40 -9.28 -19.34 3.07
C THR A 40 -9.33 -18.41 1.86
N HIS A 41 -8.80 -18.85 0.73
CA HIS A 41 -8.90 -18.08 -0.51
C HIS A 41 -10.37 -17.87 -0.90
N LEU A 42 -10.69 -16.66 -1.35
CA LEU A 42 -11.94 -16.40 -2.06
C LEU A 42 -11.97 -17.24 -3.33
N THR A 43 -13.10 -17.88 -3.59
CA THR A 43 -13.39 -18.52 -4.88
C THR A 43 -13.69 -17.44 -5.92
N GLU A 44 -13.58 -17.79 -7.20
CA GLU A 44 -13.94 -16.90 -8.31
C GLU A 44 -15.40 -16.40 -8.20
N ALA A 45 -16.32 -17.28 -7.80
CA ALA A 45 -17.73 -16.93 -7.62
C ALA A 45 -17.95 -15.95 -6.44
N GLU A 46 -17.24 -16.11 -5.34
CA GLU A 46 -17.31 -15.18 -4.20
C GLU A 46 -16.73 -13.82 -4.58
N LEU A 47 -15.64 -13.81 -5.35
CA LEU A 47 -15.01 -12.58 -5.82
C LEU A 47 -15.91 -11.84 -6.80
N ASP A 48 -16.59 -12.55 -7.72
CA ASP A 48 -17.56 -11.99 -8.65
C ASP A 48 -18.78 -11.41 -7.91
N ALA A 49 -19.32 -12.15 -6.92
CA ALA A 49 -20.42 -11.68 -6.09
C ALA A 49 -20.05 -10.40 -5.31
N LEU A 50 -18.86 -10.36 -4.73
CA LEU A 50 -18.36 -9.20 -4.02
C LEU A 50 -18.16 -7.99 -4.95
N ALA A 51 -17.64 -8.20 -6.16
CA ALA A 51 -17.49 -7.15 -7.15
C ALA A 51 -18.85 -6.57 -7.59
N GLU A 52 -19.86 -7.43 -7.75
CA GLU A 52 -21.22 -7.01 -8.07
C GLU A 52 -21.86 -6.22 -6.92
N GLU A 53 -21.64 -6.62 -5.66
CA GLU A 53 -22.12 -5.89 -4.48
C GLU A 53 -21.58 -4.45 -4.49
N TYR A 54 -20.26 -4.25 -4.63
CA TYR A 54 -19.66 -2.91 -4.70
C TYR A 54 -20.11 -2.12 -5.92
N ARG A 55 -20.33 -2.78 -7.06
CA ARG A 55 -20.89 -2.16 -8.25
C ARG A 55 -22.32 -1.64 -8.00
N ALA A 56 -23.16 -2.45 -7.39
CA ALA A 56 -24.54 -2.09 -7.06
C ALA A 56 -24.60 -0.95 -6.01
N GLU A 57 -23.74 -1.00 -4.99
CA GLU A 57 -23.66 0.04 -3.95
C GLU A 57 -23.20 1.41 -4.47
N SER A 58 -22.64 1.48 -5.68
CA SER A 58 -22.35 2.76 -6.34
C SER A 58 -23.61 3.46 -6.86
N HIS A 59 -24.77 2.78 -6.90
CA HIS A 59 -26.05 3.33 -7.33
C HIS A 59 -26.01 4.03 -8.70
N GLY A 60 -25.19 3.54 -9.62
CA GLY A 60 -24.99 4.15 -10.94
C GLY A 60 -24.06 5.36 -10.96
N GLU A 61 -23.63 5.86 -9.81
CA GLU A 61 -22.64 6.93 -9.72
C GLU A 61 -21.26 6.45 -10.18
N PRO A 62 -20.38 7.37 -10.66
CA PRO A 62 -19.00 7.03 -10.99
C PRO A 62 -18.28 6.37 -9.80
N LEU A 63 -17.63 5.23 -10.06
CA LEU A 63 -16.91 4.52 -9.02
C LEU A 63 -15.49 5.07 -8.87
N TRP A 64 -15.19 5.46 -7.63
CA TRP A 64 -13.89 5.98 -7.26
C TRP A 64 -13.17 5.04 -6.30
N ILE A 65 -11.85 4.86 -6.50
CA ILE A 65 -10.94 4.17 -5.58
C ILE A 65 -10.10 5.21 -4.87
N PHE A 66 -10.05 5.17 -3.53
CA PHE A 66 -9.13 6.00 -2.75
C PHE A 66 -7.84 5.23 -2.48
N ALA A 67 -6.76 5.68 -3.08
CA ALA A 67 -5.41 5.14 -2.96
C ALA A 67 -4.57 5.98 -1.98
N TYR A 68 -3.94 5.32 -1.04
CA TYR A 68 -3.08 5.93 -0.02
C TYR A 68 -1.71 5.25 0.10
N GLY A 69 -1.50 4.14 -0.59
CA GLY A 69 -0.30 3.30 -0.59
C GLY A 69 -0.03 2.74 -1.97
N SER A 70 0.16 1.40 -2.09
CA SER A 70 0.61 0.76 -3.33
C SER A 70 -0.30 0.96 -4.54
N LEU A 71 -1.58 1.22 -4.36
CA LEU A 71 -2.48 1.55 -5.47
C LEU A 71 -2.14 2.88 -6.16
N ILE A 72 -1.31 3.74 -5.56
CA ILE A 72 -0.82 4.97 -6.19
C ILE A 72 0.22 4.65 -7.27
N TRP A 73 1.15 3.74 -6.98
CA TRP A 73 2.28 3.45 -7.86
C TRP A 73 2.15 2.12 -8.61
N LYS A 74 1.22 1.29 -8.23
CA LYS A 74 0.86 0.05 -8.93
C LYS A 74 -0.65 -0.10 -8.92
N PRO A 75 -1.41 0.75 -9.62
CA PRO A 75 -2.85 0.56 -9.78
C PRO A 75 -3.08 -0.71 -10.61
N ASP A 76 -4.00 -1.54 -10.19
CA ASP A 76 -4.37 -2.75 -10.92
C ASP A 76 -5.73 -2.55 -11.63
N PHE A 77 -5.93 -1.34 -12.15
CA PHE A 77 -7.16 -0.89 -12.81
C PHE A 77 -6.86 0.24 -13.81
N ASP A 78 -7.79 0.44 -14.74
CA ASP A 78 -7.74 1.54 -15.72
C ASP A 78 -8.53 2.75 -15.20
N ALA A 79 -7.84 3.82 -14.88
CA ALA A 79 -8.45 5.06 -14.43
C ALA A 79 -8.63 6.04 -15.59
N VAL A 80 -9.84 6.58 -15.72
CA VAL A 80 -10.15 7.64 -16.70
C VAL A 80 -9.93 9.05 -16.15
N ALA A 81 -9.78 9.17 -14.84
CA ALA A 81 -9.43 10.43 -14.17
C ALA A 81 -8.81 10.13 -12.80
N HIS A 82 -7.97 11.03 -12.31
CA HIS A 82 -7.48 11.01 -10.96
C HIS A 82 -7.41 12.43 -10.38
N ARG A 83 -7.46 12.53 -9.06
CA ARG A 83 -7.31 13.79 -8.34
C ARG A 83 -6.86 13.56 -6.90
N ARG A 84 -6.26 14.57 -6.30
CA ARG A 84 -5.92 14.53 -4.88
C ARG A 84 -7.18 14.60 -4.03
N GLY A 85 -7.17 13.91 -2.88
CA GLY A 85 -8.28 13.94 -1.94
C GLY A 85 -7.84 13.62 -0.52
N THR A 86 -8.65 14.05 0.44
CA THR A 86 -8.41 13.85 1.87
C THR A 86 -9.54 13.02 2.47
N ALA A 87 -9.18 11.88 3.06
CA ALA A 87 -10.07 11.07 3.88
C ALA A 87 -9.91 11.48 5.36
N TYR A 88 -10.89 12.21 5.90
CA TYR A 88 -10.92 12.55 7.33
C TYR A 88 -11.39 11.38 8.17
N GLY A 89 -10.85 11.29 9.40
CA GLY A 89 -11.11 10.16 10.30
C GLY A 89 -10.29 8.92 9.98
N TRP A 90 -9.27 9.05 9.12
CA TRP A 90 -8.35 7.99 8.71
C TRP A 90 -6.92 8.51 8.64
N HIS A 91 -5.96 7.65 8.93
CA HIS A 91 -4.54 7.90 8.68
C HIS A 91 -3.88 6.62 8.17
N ARG A 92 -2.79 6.75 7.41
CA ARG A 92 -1.99 5.61 6.98
C ARG A 92 -1.01 5.20 8.07
N SER A 93 -0.85 3.90 8.24
CA SER A 93 0.04 3.32 9.24
C SER A 93 0.65 2.02 8.72
N PHE A 94 1.90 1.75 9.05
CA PHE A 94 2.48 0.43 8.89
C PHE A 94 2.08 -0.44 10.07
N CYS A 95 0.93 -1.07 9.97
CA CYS A 95 0.29 -1.78 11.08
C CYS A 95 -0.08 -3.23 10.80
N LEU A 96 -0.03 -3.70 9.54
CA LEU A 96 -0.35 -5.08 9.21
C LEU A 96 0.91 -5.95 9.27
N LYS A 97 0.99 -6.87 10.23
CA LYS A 97 2.06 -7.86 10.31
C LYS A 97 2.00 -8.84 9.15
N MET A 98 3.14 -9.08 8.52
CA MET A 98 3.27 -9.93 7.35
C MET A 98 4.40 -10.93 7.55
N THR A 99 4.08 -12.22 7.44
CA THR A 99 5.06 -13.32 7.44
C THR A 99 5.25 -13.91 6.04
N ARG A 100 4.66 -13.27 5.02
CA ARG A 100 4.74 -13.58 3.59
C ARG A 100 4.83 -12.28 2.79
N TRP A 101 5.03 -12.34 1.50
CA TRP A 101 5.20 -11.23 0.53
C TRP A 101 6.39 -10.34 0.82
N ARG A 102 6.35 -9.46 1.82
CA ARG A 102 7.42 -8.52 2.19
C ARG A 102 8.01 -8.79 3.57
N GLY A 103 7.74 -9.97 4.11
CA GLY A 103 8.30 -10.51 5.35
C GLY A 103 8.44 -12.01 5.24
N SER A 104 8.99 -12.63 6.28
CA SER A 104 9.06 -14.08 6.45
C SER A 104 8.67 -14.45 7.89
N PRO A 105 8.46 -15.75 8.21
CA PRO A 105 8.20 -16.18 9.58
C PRO A 105 9.32 -15.79 10.55
N GLU A 106 10.59 -15.84 10.10
CA GLU A 106 11.77 -15.51 10.90
C GLU A 106 11.97 -13.99 11.05
N GLN A 107 11.54 -13.23 10.03
CA GLN A 107 11.64 -11.77 9.99
C GLN A 107 10.31 -11.18 9.49
N PRO A 108 9.29 -11.10 10.35
CA PRO A 108 8.01 -10.50 9.98
C PRO A 108 8.18 -9.04 9.55
N GLY A 109 7.46 -8.67 8.49
CA GLY A 109 7.39 -7.30 8.00
C GLY A 109 6.13 -6.58 8.45
N LEU A 110 6.03 -5.32 8.05
CA LEU A 110 4.82 -4.51 8.21
C LEU A 110 4.36 -3.98 6.86
N MET A 111 3.04 -4.07 6.61
CA MET A 111 2.40 -3.43 5.48
C MET A 111 1.53 -2.26 5.91
N MET A 112 1.42 -1.31 5.01
CA MET A 112 0.62 -0.11 5.22
C MET A 112 -0.87 -0.39 5.05
N ALA A 113 -1.67 0.13 5.97
CA ALA A 113 -3.12 0.19 5.86
C ALA A 113 -3.66 1.51 6.41
N LEU A 114 -4.95 1.79 6.17
CA LEU A 114 -5.66 2.86 6.86
C LEU A 114 -6.08 2.39 8.25
N GLU A 115 -5.80 3.20 9.25
CA GLU A 115 -6.35 3.09 10.60
C GLU A 115 -7.29 4.26 10.89
N ARG A 116 -8.18 4.07 11.87
CA ARG A 116 -9.11 5.13 12.29
C ARG A 116 -8.41 6.26 13.02
N GLY A 117 -8.86 7.49 12.76
CA GLY A 117 -8.35 8.71 13.37
C GLY A 117 -7.54 9.59 12.42
N GLY A 118 -7.45 10.87 12.70
CA GLY A 118 -6.65 11.82 11.92
C GLY A 118 -7.18 12.14 10.53
N ARG A 119 -6.27 12.32 9.59
CA ARG A 119 -6.54 12.55 8.17
C ARG A 119 -5.52 11.83 7.31
N CYS A 120 -5.95 11.40 6.12
CA CYS A 120 -5.09 10.82 5.11
C CYS A 120 -5.26 11.56 3.78
N ASP A 121 -4.22 12.23 3.33
CA ASP A 121 -4.17 12.79 1.99
C ASP A 121 -3.72 11.69 1.02
N GLY A 122 -4.43 11.50 -0.08
CA GLY A 122 -4.19 10.44 -1.06
C GLY A 122 -4.68 10.86 -2.44
N VAL A 123 -4.83 9.86 -3.31
CA VAL A 123 -5.31 10.04 -4.68
C VAL A 123 -6.59 9.25 -4.85
N ILE A 124 -7.62 9.86 -5.46
CA ILE A 124 -8.80 9.12 -5.93
C ILE A 124 -8.69 8.89 -7.43
N TYR A 125 -9.04 7.69 -7.86
CA TYR A 125 -9.05 7.24 -9.24
C TYR A 125 -10.47 6.88 -9.66
N ARG A 126 -10.95 7.47 -10.76
CA ARG A 126 -12.24 7.12 -11.35
C ARG A 126 -12.06 5.96 -12.30
N LEU A 127 -12.75 4.85 -12.03
CA LEU A 127 -12.76 3.68 -12.90
C LEU A 127 -13.53 3.98 -14.19
N ARG A 128 -13.16 3.29 -15.28
CA ARG A 128 -13.90 3.30 -16.52
C ARG A 128 -15.28 2.63 -16.33
N GLU A 129 -16.31 3.19 -16.97
CA GLU A 129 -17.68 2.72 -16.78
C GLU A 129 -17.96 1.37 -17.48
N GLU A 130 -17.39 1.18 -18.67
CA GLU A 130 -17.72 0.07 -19.57
C GLU A 130 -17.36 -1.30 -18.99
N ASP A 131 -16.25 -1.40 -18.26
CA ASP A 131 -15.77 -2.63 -17.65
C ASP A 131 -15.63 -2.54 -16.13
N ARG A 132 -16.47 -1.70 -15.50
CA ARG A 132 -16.46 -1.38 -14.06
C ARG A 132 -16.43 -2.64 -13.19
N HIS A 133 -17.27 -3.64 -13.46
CA HIS A 133 -17.29 -4.90 -12.69
C HIS A 133 -15.93 -5.61 -12.75
N ALA A 134 -15.37 -5.78 -13.94
CA ALA A 134 -14.09 -6.46 -14.14
C ALA A 134 -12.93 -5.71 -13.41
N GLN A 135 -12.97 -4.38 -13.40
CA GLN A 135 -11.96 -3.58 -12.70
C GLN A 135 -12.10 -3.67 -11.18
N ILE A 136 -13.33 -3.60 -10.64
CA ILE A 136 -13.58 -3.83 -9.20
C ILE A 136 -13.06 -5.21 -8.81
N ARG A 137 -13.40 -6.23 -9.59
CA ARG A 137 -12.95 -7.60 -9.36
C ARG A 137 -11.43 -7.72 -9.30
N ARG A 138 -10.69 -7.09 -10.22
CA ARG A 138 -9.22 -7.07 -10.22
C ARG A 138 -8.66 -6.43 -8.94
N VAL A 139 -9.19 -5.28 -8.54
CA VAL A 139 -8.78 -4.58 -7.31
C VAL A 139 -9.07 -5.44 -6.07
N LEU A 140 -10.25 -6.04 -5.98
CA LEU A 140 -10.62 -6.93 -4.88
C LEU A 140 -9.73 -8.17 -4.84
N HIS A 141 -9.48 -8.81 -5.97
CA HIS A 141 -8.58 -9.97 -6.06
C HIS A 141 -7.17 -9.65 -5.57
N ARG A 142 -6.70 -8.43 -5.81
CA ARG A 142 -5.39 -7.97 -5.33
C ARG A 142 -5.38 -7.67 -3.84
N GLU A 143 -6.35 -6.91 -3.35
CA GLU A 143 -6.36 -6.37 -1.99
C GLU A 143 -7.04 -7.32 -0.98
N ILE A 144 -7.99 -8.14 -1.46
CA ILE A 144 -8.79 -9.07 -0.65
C ILE A 144 -8.70 -10.46 -1.23
N ARG A 145 -7.61 -11.18 -0.91
CA ARG A 145 -7.41 -12.56 -1.40
C ARG A 145 -8.12 -13.61 -0.58
N PHE A 146 -8.49 -13.27 0.66
CA PHE A 146 -8.96 -14.22 1.65
C PHE A 146 -10.30 -13.78 2.23
N ARG A 147 -11.15 -14.74 2.59
CA ARG A 147 -12.47 -14.46 3.21
C ARG A 147 -12.35 -13.61 4.47
N GLU A 148 -11.28 -13.85 5.24
CA GLU A 148 -10.97 -13.13 6.48
C GLU A 148 -10.68 -11.63 6.26
N ASN A 149 -10.35 -11.25 5.03
CA ASN A 149 -10.02 -9.86 4.65
C ASN A 149 -11.21 -9.10 4.03
N VAL A 150 -12.36 -9.73 3.78
CA VAL A 150 -13.50 -9.08 3.10
C VAL A 150 -13.94 -7.80 3.82
N SER A 151 -13.91 -7.78 5.15
CA SER A 151 -14.24 -6.62 5.97
C SER A 151 -13.25 -5.45 5.85
N MET A 152 -12.10 -5.64 5.18
CA MET A 152 -11.11 -4.59 4.95
C MET A 152 -11.52 -3.63 3.82
N ALA A 153 -12.38 -4.04 2.88
CA ALA A 153 -12.92 -3.13 1.88
C ALA A 153 -14.05 -2.29 2.46
N ARG A 154 -14.05 -1.01 2.14
CA ARG A 154 -15.11 -0.10 2.60
C ARG A 154 -15.20 1.19 1.81
N TRP A 155 -16.37 1.78 1.84
CA TRP A 155 -16.60 3.13 1.35
C TRP A 155 -16.17 4.17 2.37
N VAL A 156 -15.47 5.21 1.88
CA VAL A 156 -15.10 6.37 2.68
C VAL A 156 -15.45 7.66 1.95
N PRO A 157 -15.87 8.70 2.67
CA PRO A 157 -16.00 10.03 2.09
C PRO A 157 -14.61 10.65 1.92
N VAL A 158 -14.31 11.10 0.71
CA VAL A 158 -13.06 11.78 0.36
C VAL A 158 -13.37 13.20 -0.08
N HIS A 159 -12.70 14.17 0.51
CA HIS A 159 -12.83 15.59 0.18
C HIS A 159 -11.80 15.97 -0.88
N THR A 160 -12.24 16.57 -1.96
CA THR A 160 -11.42 17.05 -3.07
C THR A 160 -11.66 18.55 -3.31
N ALA A 161 -10.89 19.17 -4.17
CA ALA A 161 -11.12 20.55 -4.58
C ALA A 161 -12.48 20.77 -5.30
N GLU A 162 -13.03 19.69 -5.89
CA GLU A 162 -14.29 19.71 -6.63
C GLU A 162 -15.50 19.26 -5.79
N GLY A 163 -15.29 18.97 -4.52
CA GLY A 163 -16.33 18.51 -3.61
C GLY A 163 -16.04 17.15 -2.97
N LYS A 164 -17.06 16.61 -2.31
CA LYS A 164 -16.99 15.33 -1.58
C LYS A 164 -17.39 14.17 -2.47
N VAL A 165 -16.59 13.12 -2.47
CA VAL A 165 -16.78 11.91 -3.26
C VAL A 165 -16.83 10.69 -2.34
N LYS A 166 -17.73 9.74 -2.60
CA LYS A 166 -17.73 8.41 -1.97
C LYS A 166 -16.74 7.52 -2.74
N ALA A 167 -15.69 7.02 -2.09
CA ALA A 167 -14.67 6.20 -2.71
C ALA A 167 -14.49 4.86 -1.99
N LEU A 168 -14.25 3.79 -2.74
CA LEU A 168 -13.87 2.49 -2.19
C LEU A 168 -12.40 2.52 -1.79
N THR A 169 -12.08 1.97 -0.63
CA THR A 169 -10.72 1.86 -0.12
C THR A 169 -10.56 0.61 0.76
N PHE A 170 -9.32 0.37 1.20
CA PHE A 170 -8.98 -0.79 2.03
C PHE A 170 -8.35 -0.30 3.34
N TRP A 171 -8.79 -0.83 4.46
CA TRP A 171 -8.33 -0.44 5.79
C TRP A 171 -7.80 -1.65 6.55
N ALA A 172 -7.19 -1.44 7.71
CA ALA A 172 -6.58 -2.51 8.50
C ALA A 172 -7.56 -3.59 8.98
N GLY A 173 -8.86 -3.32 8.87
CA GLY A 173 -9.88 -4.22 9.40
C GLY A 173 -10.16 -3.98 10.89
N PRO A 174 -11.05 -4.77 11.48
CA PRO A 174 -11.26 -4.76 12.93
C PRO A 174 -9.98 -5.23 13.64
N ARG A 175 -9.83 -4.84 14.90
CA ARG A 175 -8.66 -5.25 15.71
C ARG A 175 -8.51 -6.77 15.73
N GLY A 176 -7.26 -7.24 15.57
CA GLY A 176 -6.90 -8.64 15.58
C GLY A 176 -5.39 -8.81 15.81
N GLU A 177 -4.92 -10.02 16.01
CA GLU A 177 -3.51 -10.34 16.32
C GLU A 177 -2.52 -9.87 15.25
N ARG A 178 -2.98 -9.70 14.01
CA ARG A 178 -2.16 -9.23 12.89
C ARG A 178 -2.00 -7.71 12.84
N ILE A 179 -2.70 -6.97 13.70
CA ILE A 179 -2.64 -5.52 13.71
C ILE A 179 -1.70 -5.05 14.81
N ALA A 180 -0.55 -4.53 14.41
CA ALA A 180 0.45 -3.90 15.27
C ALA A 180 0.22 -2.39 15.33
N SER A 181 -0.93 -1.98 15.91
CA SER A 181 -1.26 -0.55 16.03
C SER A 181 -0.36 0.15 17.02
N LYS A 182 -0.04 1.43 16.71
CA LYS A 182 0.67 2.35 17.62
C LYS A 182 2.11 1.96 17.96
N LEU A 183 2.78 1.23 17.08
CA LEU A 183 4.22 1.06 17.23
C LEU A 183 4.94 2.42 17.11
N PRO A 184 5.97 2.69 17.92
CA PRO A 184 6.86 3.83 17.74
C PRO A 184 7.52 3.81 16.36
N LEU A 185 7.81 4.99 15.78
CA LEU A 185 8.36 5.07 14.42
C LEU A 185 9.75 4.44 14.29
N ASP A 186 10.54 4.44 15.32
CA ASP A 186 11.84 3.78 15.40
C ASP A 186 11.71 2.25 15.35
N GLU A 187 10.73 1.68 16.06
CA GLU A 187 10.43 0.25 15.99
C GLU A 187 9.93 -0.14 14.59
N VAL A 188 9.03 0.67 14.01
CA VAL A 188 8.59 0.47 12.62
C VAL A 188 9.78 0.54 11.67
N ALA A 189 10.66 1.53 11.80
CA ALA A 189 11.85 1.68 10.96
C ALA A 189 12.80 0.48 11.08
N HIS A 190 13.04 -0.01 12.28
CA HIS A 190 13.84 -1.21 12.53
C HIS A 190 13.29 -2.44 11.78
N ILE A 191 11.97 -2.64 11.82
CA ILE A 191 11.30 -3.74 11.09
C ILE A 191 11.42 -3.54 9.58
N LEU A 192 11.09 -2.33 9.07
CA LEU A 192 11.09 -2.07 7.63
C LEU A 192 12.47 -2.18 6.98
N ALA A 193 13.52 -1.80 7.70
CA ALA A 193 14.90 -1.91 7.22
C ALA A 193 15.38 -3.36 7.06
N ARG A 194 14.77 -4.31 7.77
CA ARG A 194 15.22 -5.72 7.84
C ARG A 194 14.32 -6.70 7.12
N ALA A 195 13.02 -6.41 7.04
CA ALA A 195 12.04 -7.36 6.52
C ALA A 195 12.04 -7.40 4.99
N CYS A 196 12.17 -8.63 4.47
CA CYS A 196 12.09 -8.93 3.05
C CYS A 196 11.35 -10.27 2.84
N GLY A 197 10.53 -10.34 1.81
CA GLY A 197 9.85 -11.56 1.38
C GLY A 197 10.00 -11.78 -0.13
N HIS A 198 9.24 -12.72 -0.69
CA HIS A 198 9.35 -13.12 -2.09
C HIS A 198 8.92 -12.05 -3.12
N VAL A 199 8.19 -11.01 -2.70
CA VAL A 199 7.81 -9.87 -3.57
C VAL A 199 8.64 -8.61 -3.32
N GLY A 200 9.69 -8.68 -2.48
CA GLY A 200 10.56 -7.55 -2.18
C GLY A 200 10.61 -7.18 -0.71
N SER A 201 11.31 -6.08 -0.37
CA SER A 201 11.48 -5.62 0.99
C SER A 201 10.39 -4.63 1.43
N CYS A 202 10.23 -4.46 2.75
CA CYS A 202 9.38 -3.41 3.30
C CYS A 202 9.95 -2.01 3.03
N ALA A 203 11.28 -1.86 3.01
CA ALA A 203 11.94 -0.59 2.65
C ALA A 203 11.64 -0.17 1.22
N GLU A 204 11.63 -1.12 0.27
CA GLU A 204 11.22 -0.87 -1.12
C GLU A 204 9.77 -0.37 -1.21
N TYR A 205 8.86 -0.96 -0.44
CA TYR A 205 7.47 -0.51 -0.40
C TYR A 205 7.36 0.93 0.11
N LEU A 206 8.05 1.25 1.20
CA LEU A 206 8.09 2.61 1.75
C LEU A 206 8.66 3.61 0.74
N PHE A 207 9.80 3.29 0.12
CA PHE A 207 10.46 4.11 -0.90
C PHE A 207 9.52 4.43 -2.06
N ASN A 208 8.91 3.40 -2.66
CA ASN A 208 7.98 3.59 -3.77
C ASN A 208 6.77 4.44 -3.36
N THR A 209 6.25 4.24 -2.15
CA THR A 209 5.09 5.01 -1.67
C THR A 209 5.44 6.47 -1.45
N VAL A 210 6.56 6.78 -0.77
CA VAL A 210 7.00 8.16 -0.52
C VAL A 210 7.28 8.89 -1.83
N ARG A 211 8.01 8.26 -2.76
CA ARG A 211 8.33 8.83 -4.06
C ARG A 211 7.08 9.22 -4.84
N HIS A 212 6.12 8.33 -4.97
CA HIS A 212 4.92 8.62 -5.75
C HIS A 212 3.95 9.59 -5.03
N LEU A 213 3.91 9.59 -3.70
CA LEU A 213 3.20 10.64 -2.97
C LEU A 213 3.79 12.03 -3.25
N GLU A 214 5.13 12.14 -3.32
CA GLU A 214 5.80 13.40 -3.67
C GLU A 214 5.47 13.85 -5.11
N GLU A 215 5.38 12.93 -6.08
CA GLU A 215 4.96 13.22 -7.45
C GLU A 215 3.56 13.86 -7.50
N PHE A 216 2.66 13.46 -6.59
CA PHE A 216 1.34 14.07 -6.40
C PHE A 216 1.37 15.31 -5.50
N GLY A 217 2.54 15.76 -5.02
CA GLY A 217 2.66 16.89 -4.07
C GLY A 217 1.98 16.58 -2.73
N ILE A 218 1.93 15.33 -2.32
CA ILE A 218 1.38 14.89 -1.03
C ILE A 218 2.53 14.57 -0.09
N ARG A 219 2.64 15.32 1.00
CA ARG A 219 3.61 15.08 2.06
C ARG A 219 2.92 14.60 3.33
N ASP A 220 3.30 13.41 3.77
CA ASP A 220 2.86 12.82 5.02
C ASP A 220 4.01 12.90 6.05
N ARG A 221 3.81 13.67 7.10
CA ARG A 221 4.85 13.94 8.10
C ARG A 221 5.45 12.65 8.69
N ASN A 222 4.61 11.67 8.99
CA ASN A 222 5.07 10.42 9.60
C ASN A 222 5.86 9.56 8.60
N LEU A 223 5.42 9.49 7.34
CA LEU A 223 6.16 8.76 6.31
C LEU A 223 7.51 9.41 5.98
N TRP A 224 7.56 10.76 5.96
CA TRP A 224 8.83 11.47 5.73
C TRP A 224 9.81 11.21 6.86
N ARG A 225 9.36 11.24 8.11
CA ARG A 225 10.22 10.87 9.22
C ARG A 225 10.62 9.39 9.21
N LEU A 226 9.67 8.51 8.87
CA LEU A 226 9.92 7.07 8.81
C LEU A 226 10.97 6.70 7.75
N GLN A 227 10.92 7.31 6.55
CA GLN A 227 11.91 7.03 5.51
C GLN A 227 13.33 7.51 5.89
N GLU A 228 13.46 8.59 6.69
CA GLU A 228 14.75 9.00 7.27
C GLU A 228 15.29 7.93 8.23
N LEU A 229 14.45 7.50 9.18
CA LEU A 229 14.81 6.47 10.15
C LEU A 229 15.16 5.14 9.49
N VAL A 230 14.42 4.71 8.46
CA VAL A 230 14.74 3.48 7.70
C VAL A 230 16.07 3.62 6.99
N ALA A 231 16.37 4.79 6.41
CA ALA A 231 17.65 5.03 5.76
C ALA A 231 18.81 5.01 6.78
N GLU A 232 18.62 5.55 7.98
CA GLU A 232 19.58 5.50 9.09
C GLU A 232 19.84 4.05 9.52
N GLU A 233 18.78 3.26 9.74
CA GLU A 233 18.87 1.84 10.10
C GLU A 233 19.60 1.01 9.04
N ILE A 234 19.30 1.20 7.76
CA ILE A 234 19.98 0.46 6.68
C ILE A 234 21.48 0.79 6.66
N ARG A 235 21.84 2.08 6.81
CA ARG A 235 23.25 2.47 6.87
C ARG A 235 23.96 1.83 8.07
N ALA A 236 23.36 1.84 9.26
CA ALA A 236 23.92 1.22 10.44
C ALA A 236 24.19 -0.27 10.24
N ILE A 237 23.22 -1.03 9.70
CA ILE A 237 23.37 -2.46 9.40
C ILE A 237 24.56 -2.74 8.48
N HIS A 238 24.81 -1.88 7.49
CA HIS A 238 25.84 -2.11 6.46
C HIS A 238 27.16 -1.41 6.73
N CYS A 239 27.21 -0.41 7.64
CA CYS A 239 28.47 0.17 8.13
C CYS A 239 29.13 -0.68 9.23
N GLU A 240 28.36 -1.43 10.04
CA GLU A 240 28.88 -2.36 11.04
C GLU A 240 29.43 -3.68 10.40
N ALA A 241 29.09 -3.93 9.14
CA ALA A 241 29.50 -5.14 8.41
C ALA A 241 30.74 -4.93 7.49
N ALA A 242 31.28 -3.70 7.41
CA ALA A 242 32.47 -3.32 6.64
C ALA A 242 33.68 -3.08 7.55
#